data_832252be62361c0436efc5952b6b55fd
#
_entry.id   832252be62361c0436efc5952b6b55fd
#
_cell.length_a   1.000
_cell.length_b   1.000
_cell.length_c   1.000
_cell.angle_alpha   90.00
_cell.angle_beta   90.00
_cell.angle_gamma   90.00
#
_symmetry.space_group_name_H-M   'P 1'
#
loop_
_entity.id
_entity.type
_entity.pdbx_description
1 polymer ?
#
loop_
_entity_poly.entity_id
_entity_poly.type
_entity_poly.pdbx_seq_one_letter_code
_entity_poly.pdbx_strand_id
1 'polypeptide(L)'
;MWVVATADLAHEVLHSPDAHYRAGTANQRILPVLPQGTLLTLDGAAHRARRRVLAPLFHGNSLAGLAPIIRDIAASEIARWPTGRPFAVLPRTRSMTLCIAARLLLGIEGQALVGELECQLSKVLRPYSMLAGLDRMARLGPASPQASAERRRAGFARGVAQVRRARGPRPRAAPPDAVDVLRAGTDSESRPSDSEIADELFALLLAAHETTATALAWAIHLLASNPNTAKALSDPAASGARPLMDAVISEVLRLHPPLVDIVRELAEPARLGRADLEAGTLILIPPSLIHRHALPAPEAFLPERFLGRHPDPRTWLPFGGGERRCLGASLALLELNEILAHIVERFELRPASARRERTRLHGTALIPERGGLVVMEPAERSHT
;
A
#
# COMPACT_ATOMS: atom_id res chain seq x y z
N MET A 1 5.12 13.43 -21.26
CA MET A 1 5.38 12.33 -20.32
C MET A 1 6.80 11.85 -20.50
N TRP A 2 7.56 11.71 -19.41
CA TRP A 2 8.98 11.38 -19.39
C TRP A 2 9.23 10.24 -18.38
N VAL A 3 9.98 9.20 -18.77
CA VAL A 3 10.29 8.06 -17.90
C VAL A 3 11.74 8.19 -17.41
N VAL A 4 11.91 8.14 -16.09
CA VAL A 4 13.22 8.16 -15.43
C VAL A 4 13.65 6.71 -15.17
N ALA A 5 14.74 6.29 -15.83
CA ALA A 5 15.24 4.93 -15.81
C ALA A 5 16.49 4.71 -14.93
N THR A 6 17.10 5.78 -14.40
CA THR A 6 18.33 5.70 -13.60
C THR A 6 18.11 6.13 -12.16
N ALA A 7 18.87 5.53 -11.23
CA ALA A 7 18.80 5.85 -9.81
C ALA A 7 19.16 7.30 -9.51
N ASP A 8 20.15 7.87 -10.20
CA ASP A 8 20.58 9.24 -9.97
C ASP A 8 19.51 10.26 -10.34
N LEU A 9 18.89 10.11 -11.52
CA LEU A 9 17.78 11.00 -11.92
C LEU A 9 16.54 10.79 -11.05
N ALA A 10 16.26 9.54 -10.63
CA ALA A 10 15.18 9.28 -9.69
C ALA A 10 15.44 9.96 -8.34
N HIS A 11 16.67 9.89 -7.84
CA HIS A 11 17.08 10.56 -6.61
C HIS A 11 16.95 12.08 -6.72
N GLU A 12 17.40 12.67 -7.82
CA GLU A 12 17.27 14.10 -8.12
C GLU A 12 15.79 14.54 -8.04
N VAL A 13 14.90 13.86 -8.77
CA VAL A 13 13.47 14.20 -8.80
C VAL A 13 12.80 14.00 -7.45
N LEU A 14 13.10 12.90 -6.75
CA LEU A 14 12.44 12.55 -5.49
C LEU A 14 12.87 13.43 -4.32
N HIS A 15 14.09 13.98 -4.34
CA HIS A 15 14.64 14.80 -3.26
C HIS A 15 14.63 16.30 -3.58
N SER A 16 14.22 16.70 -4.77
CA SER A 16 13.95 18.08 -5.10
C SER A 16 12.73 18.61 -4.33
N PRO A 17 12.68 19.93 -4.07
CA PRO A 17 11.51 20.54 -3.43
C PRO A 17 10.21 20.21 -4.17
N ASP A 18 9.14 19.94 -3.42
CA ASP A 18 7.81 19.63 -3.95
C ASP A 18 7.21 20.78 -4.81
N ALA A 19 7.78 21.98 -4.69
CA ALA A 19 7.45 23.12 -5.54
C ALA A 19 7.85 22.93 -7.00
N HIS A 20 8.94 22.19 -7.28
CA HIS A 20 9.42 21.93 -8.64
C HIS A 20 8.79 20.67 -9.24
N TYR A 21 8.60 19.62 -8.43
CA TYR A 21 8.09 18.31 -8.86
C TYR A 21 6.86 17.95 -8.04
N ARG A 22 5.69 18.45 -8.46
CA ARG A 22 4.42 18.31 -7.74
C ARG A 22 3.90 16.88 -7.78
N ALA A 23 3.79 16.27 -6.63
CA ALA A 23 3.27 14.91 -6.49
C ALA A 23 1.74 14.88 -6.43
N GLY A 24 1.13 15.83 -5.72
CA GLY A 24 -0.32 15.91 -5.56
C GLY A 24 -1.03 16.14 -6.88
N THR A 25 -0.56 17.12 -7.67
CA THR A 25 -1.07 17.41 -9.00
C THR A 25 -0.91 16.21 -9.93
N ALA A 26 0.26 15.53 -9.91
CA ALA A 26 0.50 14.32 -10.69
C ALA A 26 -0.42 13.16 -10.31
N ASN A 27 -0.59 12.91 -9.01
CA ASN A 27 -1.49 11.86 -8.51
C ASN A 27 -2.93 12.09 -8.96
N GLN A 28 -3.42 13.32 -8.88
CA GLN A 28 -4.78 13.66 -9.30
C GLN A 28 -5.00 13.45 -10.80
N ARG A 29 -3.96 13.74 -11.60
CA ARG A 29 -4.00 13.55 -13.06
C ARG A 29 -4.02 12.06 -13.43
N ILE A 30 -3.28 11.20 -12.70
CA ILE A 30 -3.22 9.75 -12.96
C ILE A 30 -4.41 9.01 -12.34
N LEU A 31 -4.85 9.43 -11.16
CA LEU A 31 -5.95 8.85 -10.39
C LEU A 31 -7.04 9.89 -10.12
N PRO A 32 -7.86 10.25 -11.11
CA PRO A 32 -8.92 11.26 -10.95
C PRO A 32 -9.98 10.88 -9.89
N VAL A 33 -9.97 9.64 -9.41
CA VAL A 33 -10.83 9.18 -8.30
C VAL A 33 -10.42 9.77 -6.95
N LEU A 34 -9.16 10.18 -6.80
CA LEU A 34 -8.68 10.79 -5.57
C LEU A 34 -9.35 12.15 -5.33
N PRO A 35 -9.90 12.39 -4.12
CA PRO A 35 -10.46 13.68 -3.77
C PRO A 35 -9.37 14.76 -3.73
N GLN A 36 -9.74 15.96 -4.10
CA GLN A 36 -8.87 17.13 -3.91
C GLN A 36 -8.73 17.46 -2.42
N GLY A 37 -7.60 18.07 -2.03
CA GLY A 37 -7.36 18.50 -0.66
C GLY A 37 -6.98 17.38 0.33
N THR A 38 -6.68 16.17 -0.16
CA THR A 38 -6.19 15.06 0.66
C THR A 38 -4.66 14.99 0.67
N LEU A 39 -4.08 14.24 1.60
CA LEU A 39 -2.62 14.02 1.68
C LEU A 39 -2.00 13.62 0.35
N LEU A 40 -2.73 12.82 -0.46
CA LEU A 40 -2.23 12.33 -1.75
C LEU A 40 -2.30 13.36 -2.88
N THR A 41 -3.18 14.38 -2.76
CA THR A 41 -3.44 15.36 -3.82
C THR A 41 -2.99 16.79 -3.46
N LEU A 42 -2.60 17.03 -2.23
CA LEU A 42 -1.99 18.29 -1.79
C LEU A 42 -0.52 18.38 -2.22
N ASP A 43 -0.04 19.59 -2.50
CA ASP A 43 1.36 19.90 -2.78
C ASP A 43 1.91 20.93 -1.78
N GLY A 44 3.23 21.04 -1.70
CA GLY A 44 3.95 22.09 -0.97
C GLY A 44 3.62 22.17 0.51
N ALA A 45 3.38 23.37 1.01
CA ALA A 45 3.13 23.66 2.44
C ALA A 45 1.87 22.95 2.96
N ALA A 46 0.81 22.88 2.16
CA ALA A 46 -0.44 22.22 2.54
C ALA A 46 -0.26 20.72 2.75
N HIS A 47 0.51 20.05 1.86
CA HIS A 47 0.89 18.65 2.04
C HIS A 47 1.70 18.45 3.32
N ARG A 48 2.74 19.28 3.57
CA ARG A 48 3.55 19.16 4.78
C ARG A 48 2.73 19.33 6.06
N ALA A 49 1.79 20.29 6.08
CA ALA A 49 0.89 20.49 7.19
C ALA A 49 0.01 19.24 7.44
N ARG A 50 -0.65 18.72 6.40
CA ARG A 50 -1.48 17.52 6.49
C ARG A 50 -0.68 16.29 6.91
N ARG A 51 0.51 16.11 6.34
CA ARG A 51 1.42 15.01 6.70
C ARG A 51 1.82 15.06 8.18
N ARG A 52 2.12 16.25 8.72
CA ARG A 52 2.49 16.43 10.14
C ARG A 52 1.36 16.00 11.08
N VAL A 53 0.12 16.32 10.74
CA VAL A 53 -1.07 15.93 11.51
C VAL A 53 -1.23 14.40 11.51
N LEU A 54 -1.07 13.74 10.37
CA LEU A 54 -1.31 12.30 10.25
C LEU A 54 -0.12 11.43 10.68
N ALA A 55 1.11 11.95 10.66
CA ALA A 55 2.32 11.18 10.91
C ALA A 55 2.33 10.41 12.25
N PRO A 56 1.81 10.93 13.37
CA PRO A 56 1.79 10.21 14.64
C PRO A 56 1.07 8.87 14.60
N LEU A 57 0.11 8.68 13.68
CA LEU A 57 -0.60 7.40 13.53
C LEU A 57 0.29 6.28 12.98
N PHE A 58 1.36 6.65 12.25
CA PHE A 58 2.20 5.70 11.50
C PHE A 58 3.61 5.56 12.09
N HIS A 59 3.85 6.06 13.32
CA HIS A 59 5.17 6.02 13.94
C HIS A 59 5.11 5.73 15.45
N GLY A 60 6.25 5.32 16.00
CA GLY A 60 6.46 5.18 17.43
C GLY A 60 5.50 4.25 18.16
N ASN A 61 4.98 4.71 19.29
CA ASN A 61 4.11 3.92 20.18
C ASN A 61 2.80 3.49 19.51
N SER A 62 2.28 4.27 18.54
CA SER A 62 1.08 3.89 17.80
C SER A 62 1.29 2.57 17.04
N LEU A 63 2.44 2.39 16.40
CA LEU A 63 2.76 1.14 15.70
C LEU A 63 3.03 -0.02 16.66
N ALA A 64 3.71 0.23 17.78
CA ALA A 64 3.97 -0.83 18.78
C ALA A 64 2.68 -1.45 19.31
N GLY A 65 1.65 -0.62 19.51
CA GLY A 65 0.32 -1.08 19.93
C GLY A 65 -0.46 -1.84 18.86
N LEU A 66 -0.06 -1.73 17.58
CA LEU A 66 -0.75 -2.39 16.47
C LEU A 66 -0.27 -3.83 16.22
N ALA A 67 0.94 -4.20 16.59
CA ALA A 67 1.47 -5.54 16.33
C ALA A 67 0.58 -6.67 16.88
N PRO A 68 0.09 -6.65 18.15
CA PRO A 68 -0.85 -7.65 18.62
C PRO A 68 -2.17 -7.64 17.85
N ILE A 69 -2.69 -6.45 17.51
CA ILE A 69 -3.94 -6.33 16.75
C ILE A 69 -3.79 -6.92 15.34
N ILE A 70 -2.66 -6.68 14.68
CA ILE A 70 -2.36 -7.26 13.36
C ILE A 70 -2.30 -8.78 13.46
N ARG A 71 -1.64 -9.34 14.50
CA ARG A 71 -1.58 -10.78 14.71
C ARG A 71 -2.95 -11.41 14.95
N ASP A 72 -3.81 -10.77 15.73
CA ASP A 72 -5.17 -11.26 16.00
C ASP A 72 -6.03 -11.26 14.75
N ILE A 73 -5.97 -10.18 13.95
CA ILE A 73 -6.66 -10.09 12.65
C ILE A 73 -6.11 -11.16 11.70
N ALA A 74 -4.78 -11.30 11.60
CA ALA A 74 -4.15 -12.30 10.75
C ALA A 74 -4.58 -13.71 11.15
N ALA A 75 -4.53 -14.07 12.43
CA ALA A 75 -4.95 -15.37 12.93
C ALA A 75 -6.41 -15.67 12.59
N SER A 76 -7.31 -14.71 12.81
CA SER A 76 -8.74 -14.83 12.52
C SER A 76 -9.04 -14.99 11.03
N GLU A 77 -8.35 -14.22 10.16
CA GLU A 77 -8.54 -14.28 8.72
C GLU A 77 -7.94 -15.55 8.12
N ILE A 78 -6.70 -15.91 8.49
CA ILE A 78 -5.98 -17.07 7.96
C ILE A 78 -6.68 -18.38 8.36
N ALA A 79 -7.31 -18.45 9.54
CA ALA A 79 -8.09 -19.62 9.96
C ALA A 79 -9.24 -19.99 8.99
N ARG A 80 -9.65 -19.06 8.11
CA ARG A 80 -10.71 -19.27 7.10
C ARG A 80 -10.14 -19.53 5.70
N TRP A 81 -8.83 -19.53 5.56
CA TRP A 81 -8.23 -19.77 4.25
C TRP A 81 -8.35 -21.25 3.89
N PRO A 82 -8.50 -21.58 2.60
CA PRO A 82 -8.50 -22.97 2.17
C PRO A 82 -7.18 -23.67 2.49
N THR A 83 -7.26 -24.89 3.00
CA THR A 83 -6.10 -25.77 3.20
C THR A 83 -6.19 -27.01 2.29
N GLY A 84 -5.04 -27.59 1.90
CA GLY A 84 -4.95 -28.79 1.10
C GLY A 84 -5.38 -28.65 -0.37
N ARG A 85 -5.75 -27.46 -0.83
CA ARG A 85 -6.17 -27.19 -2.21
C ARG A 85 -5.67 -25.83 -2.72
N PRO A 86 -5.49 -25.69 -4.05
CA PRO A 86 -5.10 -24.41 -4.64
C PRO A 86 -6.11 -23.28 -4.37
N PHE A 87 -5.60 -22.09 -4.02
CA PHE A 87 -6.40 -20.87 -3.92
C PHE A 87 -5.58 -19.62 -4.26
N ALA A 88 -6.27 -18.56 -4.65
CA ALA A 88 -5.67 -17.24 -4.89
C ALA A 88 -5.53 -16.48 -3.56
N VAL A 89 -4.30 -16.04 -3.25
CA VAL A 89 -3.98 -15.34 -2.00
C VAL A 89 -4.46 -13.89 -2.02
N LEU A 90 -4.37 -13.19 -3.15
CA LEU A 90 -4.64 -11.74 -3.24
C LEU A 90 -6.03 -11.33 -2.72
N PRO A 91 -7.14 -12.03 -3.02
CA PRO A 91 -8.43 -11.65 -2.42
C PRO A 91 -8.43 -11.77 -0.88
N ARG A 92 -7.68 -12.72 -0.34
CA ARG A 92 -7.57 -12.95 1.11
C ARG A 92 -6.74 -11.87 1.80
N THR A 93 -5.60 -11.53 1.20
CA THR A 93 -4.75 -10.45 1.73
C THR A 93 -5.44 -9.08 1.62
N ARG A 94 -6.25 -8.83 0.59
CA ARG A 94 -7.09 -7.62 0.49
C ARG A 94 -8.07 -7.50 1.66
N SER A 95 -8.83 -8.55 1.97
CA SER A 95 -9.74 -8.54 3.11
C SER A 95 -9.00 -8.25 4.41
N MET A 96 -7.88 -8.93 4.64
CA MET A 96 -7.06 -8.78 5.83
C MET A 96 -6.50 -7.35 6.00
N THR A 97 -5.84 -6.81 4.97
CA THR A 97 -5.25 -5.46 5.04
C THR A 97 -6.32 -4.38 5.15
N LEU A 98 -7.51 -4.60 4.59
CA LEU A 98 -8.64 -3.69 4.79
C LEU A 98 -9.14 -3.72 6.24
N CYS A 99 -9.19 -4.89 6.89
CA CYS A 99 -9.50 -5.00 8.32
C CYS A 99 -8.52 -4.19 9.17
N ILE A 100 -7.21 -4.32 8.90
CA ILE A 100 -6.16 -3.60 9.61
C ILE A 100 -6.29 -2.09 9.39
N ALA A 101 -6.44 -1.66 8.14
CA ALA A 101 -6.61 -0.25 7.80
C ALA A 101 -7.89 0.36 8.43
N ALA A 102 -9.00 -0.36 8.41
CA ALA A 102 -10.25 0.07 9.05
C ALA A 102 -10.11 0.19 10.57
N ARG A 103 -9.37 -0.73 11.19
CA ARG A 103 -9.07 -0.66 12.62
C ARG A 103 -8.24 0.56 12.97
N LEU A 104 -7.17 0.82 12.21
CA LEU A 104 -6.27 1.95 12.44
C LEU A 104 -6.93 3.30 12.13
N LEU A 105 -7.58 3.43 10.97
CA LEU A 105 -8.05 4.71 10.48
C LEU A 105 -9.43 5.10 11.01
N LEU A 106 -10.28 4.12 11.30
CA LEU A 106 -11.66 4.33 11.71
C LEU A 106 -11.97 3.77 13.11
N GLY A 107 -11.02 3.08 13.75
CA GLY A 107 -11.23 2.40 15.02
C GLY A 107 -12.34 1.34 14.96
N ILE A 108 -12.56 0.73 13.79
CA ILE A 108 -13.65 -0.23 13.56
C ILE A 108 -13.17 -1.63 13.93
N GLU A 109 -14.00 -2.34 14.68
CA GLU A 109 -13.86 -3.75 15.00
C GLU A 109 -15.05 -4.53 14.43
N GLY A 110 -14.77 -5.71 13.90
CA GLY A 110 -15.82 -6.62 13.43
C GLY A 110 -15.97 -6.65 11.90
N GLN A 111 -16.10 -7.87 11.39
CA GLN A 111 -16.05 -8.18 9.96
C GLN A 111 -17.26 -7.67 9.18
N ALA A 112 -18.43 -7.59 9.79
CA ALA A 112 -19.64 -7.10 9.11
C ALA A 112 -19.47 -5.64 8.65
N LEU A 113 -18.88 -4.79 9.52
CA LEU A 113 -18.61 -3.39 9.21
C LEU A 113 -17.48 -3.23 8.18
N VAL A 114 -16.47 -4.09 8.23
CA VAL A 114 -15.39 -4.12 7.24
C VAL A 114 -15.90 -4.59 5.89
N GLY A 115 -16.77 -5.60 5.84
CA GLY A 115 -17.39 -6.06 4.60
C GLY A 115 -18.23 -4.99 3.92
N GLU A 116 -18.96 -4.17 4.68
CA GLU A 116 -19.67 -3.01 4.14
C GLU A 116 -18.69 -1.98 3.56
N LEU A 117 -17.58 -1.69 4.27
CA LEU A 117 -16.54 -0.78 3.81
C LEU A 117 -15.90 -1.28 2.51
N GLU A 118 -15.58 -2.58 2.41
CA GLU A 118 -15.06 -3.23 1.21
C GLU A 118 -16.04 -3.09 0.03
N CYS A 119 -17.32 -3.34 0.27
CA CYS A 119 -18.37 -3.16 -0.72
C CYS A 119 -18.43 -1.71 -1.22
N GLN A 120 -18.37 -0.72 -0.35
CA GLN A 120 -18.41 0.69 -0.72
C GLN A 120 -17.13 1.09 -1.47
N LEU A 121 -15.95 0.66 -1.02
CA LEU A 121 -14.68 0.95 -1.67
C LEU A 121 -14.61 0.34 -3.08
N SER A 122 -15.04 -0.91 -3.23
CA SER A 122 -15.07 -1.59 -4.53
C SER A 122 -16.02 -0.92 -5.54
N LYS A 123 -17.15 -0.38 -5.09
CA LYS A 123 -18.07 0.38 -5.95
C LYS A 123 -17.42 1.65 -6.51
N VAL A 124 -16.55 2.29 -5.74
CA VAL A 124 -15.82 3.48 -6.19
C VAL A 124 -14.72 3.11 -7.19
N LEU A 125 -13.99 2.02 -6.95
CA LEU A 125 -12.78 1.67 -7.70
C LEU A 125 -13.05 0.91 -9.01
N ARG A 126 -14.11 0.11 -9.10
CA ARG A 126 -14.42 -0.72 -10.29
C ARG A 126 -14.34 0.00 -11.65
N PRO A 127 -14.89 1.21 -11.83
CA PRO A 127 -14.82 1.88 -13.14
C PRO A 127 -13.42 2.30 -13.55
N TYR A 128 -12.54 2.59 -12.58
CA TYR A 128 -11.18 3.07 -12.85
C TYR A 128 -10.22 1.97 -13.27
N SER A 129 -10.45 0.74 -12.84
CA SER A 129 -9.67 -0.41 -13.30
C SER A 129 -9.92 -0.74 -14.79
N MET A 130 -11.05 -0.28 -15.34
CA MET A 130 -11.42 -0.52 -16.75
C MET A 130 -11.16 0.70 -17.67
N LEU A 131 -10.93 1.89 -17.11
CA LEU A 131 -10.98 3.16 -17.84
C LEU A 131 -9.67 3.97 -17.79
N ALA A 132 -8.57 3.36 -17.38
CA ALA A 132 -7.26 4.02 -17.44
C ALA A 132 -6.94 4.42 -18.89
N GLY A 133 -7.13 5.71 -19.23
CA GLY A 133 -6.87 6.27 -20.57
C GLY A 133 -8.00 7.09 -21.21
N LEU A 134 -9.14 7.30 -20.55
CA LEU A 134 -10.30 7.97 -21.14
C LEU A 134 -10.49 9.43 -20.68
N ASP A 135 -9.45 10.25 -20.72
CA ASP A 135 -9.56 11.71 -20.54
C ASP A 135 -10.57 12.38 -21.51
N ARG A 136 -10.83 11.74 -22.66
CA ARG A 136 -11.82 12.21 -23.63
C ARG A 136 -13.27 12.14 -23.13
N MET A 137 -13.59 11.33 -22.12
CA MET A 137 -14.94 11.20 -21.58
C MET A 137 -15.30 12.24 -20.51
N ALA A 138 -14.36 13.10 -20.10
CA ALA A 138 -14.65 14.19 -19.15
C ALA A 138 -15.72 15.18 -19.69
N ARG A 139 -15.93 15.23 -21.00
CA ARG A 139 -16.92 16.09 -21.67
C ARG A 139 -18.37 15.60 -21.58
N LEU A 140 -18.63 14.45 -21.00
CA LEU A 140 -19.98 13.86 -20.91
C LEU A 140 -20.86 14.43 -19.78
N GLY A 141 -20.43 15.53 -19.14
CA GLY A 141 -21.18 16.18 -18.06
C GLY A 141 -21.57 15.22 -16.92
N PRO A 142 -22.85 15.15 -16.48
CA PRO A 142 -23.29 14.29 -15.39
C PRO A 142 -23.05 12.79 -15.62
N ALA A 143 -22.88 12.36 -16.87
CA ALA A 143 -22.58 10.98 -17.26
C ALA A 143 -21.06 10.70 -17.31
N SER A 144 -20.22 11.71 -17.04
CA SER A 144 -18.78 11.54 -17.05
C SER A 144 -18.30 10.56 -15.97
N PRO A 145 -17.17 9.87 -16.19
CA PRO A 145 -16.55 9.03 -15.17
C PRO A 145 -16.25 9.80 -13.88
N GLN A 146 -15.87 11.08 -13.97
CA GLN A 146 -15.61 11.96 -12.83
C GLN A 146 -16.86 12.21 -11.99
N ALA A 147 -17.98 12.64 -12.61
CA ALA A 147 -19.24 12.83 -11.91
C ALA A 147 -19.76 11.52 -11.28
N SER A 148 -19.51 10.39 -11.95
CA SER A 148 -19.81 9.07 -11.39
C SER A 148 -18.95 8.76 -10.16
N ALA A 149 -17.66 9.11 -10.18
CA ALA A 149 -16.76 8.94 -9.04
C ALA A 149 -17.17 9.80 -7.85
N GLU A 150 -17.53 11.06 -8.09
CA GLU A 150 -18.00 11.99 -7.04
C GLU A 150 -19.26 11.46 -6.35
N ARG A 151 -20.24 10.99 -7.12
CA ARG A 151 -21.44 10.35 -6.55
C ARG A 151 -21.13 9.12 -5.71
N ARG A 152 -20.17 8.31 -6.14
CA ARG A 152 -19.75 7.10 -5.41
C ARG A 152 -18.96 7.45 -4.15
N ARG A 153 -18.07 8.46 -4.20
CA ARG A 153 -17.40 8.98 -3.02
C ARG A 153 -18.38 9.54 -1.98
N ALA A 154 -19.40 10.27 -2.43
CA ALA A 154 -20.46 10.70 -1.54
C ALA A 154 -21.19 9.51 -0.90
N GLY A 155 -21.37 8.41 -1.63
CA GLY A 155 -21.85 7.14 -1.10
C GLY A 155 -20.94 6.54 -0.05
N PHE A 156 -19.63 6.51 -0.34
CA PHE A 156 -18.59 6.07 0.60
C PHE A 156 -18.59 6.92 1.89
N ALA A 157 -18.64 8.25 1.78
CA ALA A 157 -18.68 9.15 2.94
C ALA A 157 -19.90 8.87 3.84
N ARG A 158 -21.09 8.61 3.23
CA ARG A 158 -22.28 8.19 3.99
C ARG A 158 -22.07 6.83 4.67
N GLY A 159 -21.45 5.87 3.99
CA GLY A 159 -21.10 4.56 4.54
C GLY A 159 -20.16 4.67 5.73
N VAL A 160 -19.08 5.45 5.62
CA VAL A 160 -18.15 5.72 6.74
C VAL A 160 -18.88 6.36 7.92
N ALA A 161 -19.74 7.35 7.68
CA ALA A 161 -20.52 7.99 8.73
C ALA A 161 -21.49 7.01 9.40
N GLN A 162 -22.12 6.10 8.64
CA GLN A 162 -22.99 5.04 9.16
C GLN A 162 -22.21 4.04 10.02
N VAL A 163 -21.07 3.55 9.50
CA VAL A 163 -20.20 2.60 10.20
C VAL A 163 -19.70 3.21 11.53
N ARG A 164 -19.31 4.49 11.51
CA ARG A 164 -18.87 5.19 12.72
C ARG A 164 -20.00 5.37 13.74
N ARG A 165 -21.23 5.65 13.30
CA ARG A 165 -22.39 5.67 14.18
C ARG A 165 -22.70 4.32 14.80
N ALA A 166 -22.60 3.24 14.00
CA ALA A 166 -22.83 1.88 14.46
C ALA A 166 -21.77 1.41 15.47
N ARG A 167 -20.52 1.91 15.35
CA ARG A 167 -19.45 1.63 16.32
C ARG A 167 -19.77 2.18 17.71
N GLY A 168 -20.50 3.27 17.80
CA GLY A 168 -20.75 3.98 19.05
C GLY A 168 -19.51 4.74 19.59
N PRO A 169 -19.61 5.25 20.85
CA PRO A 169 -18.52 5.99 21.48
C PRO A 169 -17.33 5.07 21.80
N ARG A 170 -16.11 5.58 21.59
CA ARG A 170 -14.88 4.85 21.94
C ARG A 170 -14.57 4.95 23.42
N PRO A 171 -13.95 3.89 24.00
CA PRO A 171 -13.37 3.98 25.34
C PRO A 171 -12.36 5.14 25.41
N ARG A 172 -12.36 5.89 26.50
CA ARG A 172 -11.48 7.06 26.68
C ARG A 172 -9.98 6.72 26.64
N ALA A 173 -9.64 5.46 26.96
CA ALA A 173 -8.28 4.92 26.93
C ALA A 173 -7.86 4.36 25.57
N ALA A 174 -8.75 4.32 24.56
CA ALA A 174 -8.38 3.81 23.24
C ALA A 174 -7.46 4.79 22.51
N PRO A 175 -6.42 4.30 21.80
CA PRO A 175 -5.53 5.17 21.03
C PRO A 175 -6.32 5.93 19.95
N PRO A 176 -5.96 7.20 19.64
CA PRO A 176 -6.69 8.01 18.67
C PRO A 176 -6.70 7.37 17.29
N ASP A 177 -7.83 7.43 16.58
CA ASP A 177 -7.94 7.07 15.16
C ASP A 177 -7.65 8.28 14.26
N ALA A 178 -7.67 8.07 12.93
CA ALA A 178 -7.36 9.15 12.00
C ALA A 178 -8.35 10.31 12.07
N VAL A 179 -9.61 10.04 12.43
CA VAL A 179 -10.61 11.10 12.60
C VAL A 179 -10.33 11.95 13.83
N ASP A 180 -9.96 11.30 14.94
CA ASP A 180 -9.60 12.00 16.18
C ASP A 180 -8.40 12.92 15.94
N VAL A 181 -7.37 12.39 15.23
CA VAL A 181 -6.15 13.13 14.89
C VAL A 181 -6.43 14.29 13.94
N LEU A 182 -7.24 14.08 12.89
CA LEU A 182 -7.62 15.14 11.95
C LEU A 182 -8.42 16.28 12.62
N ARG A 183 -9.27 15.94 13.58
CA ARG A 183 -10.05 16.95 14.34
C ARG A 183 -9.21 17.69 15.38
N ALA A 184 -8.22 17.04 15.98
CA ALA A 184 -7.38 17.64 17.02
C ALA A 184 -6.22 18.46 16.44
N GLY A 185 -5.70 18.11 15.26
CA GLY A 185 -4.46 18.63 14.71
C GLY A 185 -4.59 19.95 13.92
N THR A 186 -5.74 20.61 13.93
CA THR A 186 -6.00 21.89 13.24
C THR A 186 -6.45 22.95 14.23
N ASP A 187 -5.94 24.17 14.07
CA ASP A 187 -6.44 25.33 14.81
C ASP A 187 -7.96 25.49 14.61
N SER A 188 -8.65 26.06 15.60
CA SER A 188 -10.12 26.12 15.64
C SER A 188 -10.77 26.72 14.38
N GLU A 189 -10.05 27.58 13.65
CA GLU A 189 -10.51 28.24 12.43
C GLU A 189 -10.36 27.42 11.15
N SER A 190 -9.56 26.32 11.18
CA SER A 190 -9.29 25.47 10.01
C SER A 190 -9.64 23.99 10.23
N ARG A 191 -10.62 23.71 11.09
CA ARG A 191 -11.08 22.32 11.30
C ARG A 191 -11.69 21.75 10.02
N PRO A 192 -11.21 20.58 9.56
CA PRO A 192 -11.78 19.95 8.38
C PRO A 192 -13.25 19.57 8.63
N SER A 193 -14.09 19.82 7.64
CA SER A 193 -15.47 19.37 7.62
C SER A 193 -15.56 17.83 7.64
N ASP A 194 -16.70 17.29 8.00
CA ASP A 194 -16.92 15.83 7.95
C ASP A 194 -16.75 15.27 6.53
N SER A 195 -17.02 16.07 5.48
CA SER A 195 -16.77 15.69 4.08
C SER A 195 -15.28 15.60 3.77
N GLU A 196 -14.47 16.58 4.20
CA GLU A 196 -13.02 16.57 4.00
C GLU A 196 -12.35 15.43 4.78
N ILE A 197 -12.84 15.13 5.99
CA ILE A 197 -12.41 13.97 6.76
C ILE A 197 -12.73 12.67 6.00
N ALA A 198 -13.93 12.53 5.45
CA ALA A 198 -14.32 11.35 4.69
C ALA A 198 -13.47 11.18 3.41
N ASP A 199 -13.16 12.27 2.72
CA ASP A 199 -12.28 12.29 1.55
C ASP A 199 -10.85 11.88 1.92
N GLU A 200 -10.31 12.36 3.04
CA GLU A 200 -9.00 11.95 3.55
C GLU A 200 -8.96 10.46 3.90
N LEU A 201 -9.99 9.97 4.61
CA LEU A 201 -10.12 8.56 4.96
C LEU A 201 -10.21 7.66 3.73
N PHE A 202 -10.94 8.10 2.70
CA PHE A 202 -11.00 7.39 1.42
C PHE A 202 -9.60 7.26 0.78
N ALA A 203 -8.86 8.36 0.71
CA ALA A 203 -7.51 8.38 0.15
C ALA A 203 -6.55 7.49 0.94
N LEU A 204 -6.60 7.55 2.27
CA LEU A 204 -5.75 6.73 3.15
C LEU A 204 -6.10 5.24 3.07
N LEU A 205 -7.40 4.88 3.06
CA LEU A 205 -7.83 3.48 2.91
C LEU A 205 -7.42 2.91 1.56
N LEU A 206 -7.57 3.69 0.48
CA LEU A 206 -7.12 3.28 -0.85
C LEU A 206 -5.62 3.00 -0.88
N ALA A 207 -4.81 3.89 -0.28
CA ALA A 207 -3.37 3.74 -0.26
C ALA A 207 -2.90 2.57 0.61
N ALA A 208 -3.55 2.34 1.75
CA ALA A 208 -3.09 1.40 2.76
C ALA A 208 -3.40 -0.07 2.40
N HIS A 209 -4.56 -0.34 1.78
CA HIS A 209 -5.01 -1.73 1.68
C HIS A 209 -4.50 -2.46 0.44
N GLU A 210 -4.60 -1.87 -0.77
CA GLU A 210 -4.26 -2.56 -2.02
C GLU A 210 -2.75 -2.82 -2.16
N THR A 211 -1.92 -1.87 -1.74
CA THR A 211 -0.47 -1.96 -1.87
C THR A 211 0.12 -3.04 -0.96
N THR A 212 -0.27 -3.07 0.31
CA THR A 212 0.19 -4.09 1.27
C THR A 212 -0.38 -5.47 0.92
N ALA A 213 -1.65 -5.54 0.50
CA ALA A 213 -2.24 -6.80 0.03
C ALA A 213 -1.48 -7.42 -1.14
N THR A 214 -1.08 -6.57 -2.09
CA THR A 214 -0.28 -6.99 -3.25
C THR A 214 1.10 -7.50 -2.84
N ALA A 215 1.79 -6.78 -1.95
CA ALA A 215 3.09 -7.19 -1.43
C ALA A 215 3.01 -8.54 -0.68
N LEU A 216 1.99 -8.72 0.17
CA LEU A 216 1.73 -9.98 0.87
C LEU A 216 1.46 -11.13 -0.12
N ALA A 217 0.63 -10.90 -1.14
CA ALA A 217 0.32 -11.93 -2.12
C ALA A 217 1.57 -12.39 -2.89
N TRP A 218 2.45 -11.47 -3.26
CA TRP A 218 3.73 -11.80 -3.88
C TRP A 218 4.67 -12.51 -2.89
N ALA A 219 4.75 -12.05 -1.63
CA ALA A 219 5.60 -12.67 -0.62
C ALA A 219 5.20 -14.14 -0.36
N ILE A 220 3.92 -14.40 -0.16
CA ILE A 220 3.39 -15.76 0.08
C ILE A 220 3.64 -16.65 -1.15
N HIS A 221 3.41 -16.14 -2.36
CA HIS A 221 3.68 -16.88 -3.59
C HIS A 221 5.17 -17.21 -3.78
N LEU A 222 6.05 -16.25 -3.51
CA LEU A 222 7.50 -16.45 -3.61
C LEU A 222 8.00 -17.44 -2.54
N LEU A 223 7.50 -17.36 -1.31
CA LEU A 223 7.82 -18.32 -0.26
C LEU A 223 7.34 -19.73 -0.60
N ALA A 224 6.13 -19.86 -1.15
CA ALA A 224 5.64 -21.16 -1.66
C ALA A 224 6.54 -21.75 -2.74
N SER A 225 7.14 -20.90 -3.57
CA SER A 225 8.05 -21.30 -4.66
C SER A 225 9.50 -21.52 -4.20
N ASN A 226 9.83 -21.15 -2.95
CA ASN A 226 11.17 -21.26 -2.36
C ASN A 226 11.12 -21.94 -0.98
N PRO A 227 10.86 -23.25 -0.93
CA PRO A 227 10.56 -23.98 0.31
C PRO A 227 11.72 -23.94 1.33
N ASN A 228 12.96 -23.87 0.89
CA ASN A 228 14.11 -23.77 1.79
C ASN A 228 14.09 -22.45 2.57
N THR A 229 13.77 -21.33 1.90
CA THR A 229 13.62 -20.03 2.56
C THR A 229 12.43 -20.03 3.52
N ALA A 230 11.29 -20.60 3.09
CA ALA A 230 10.11 -20.72 3.96
C ALA A 230 10.40 -21.55 5.22
N LYS A 231 11.10 -22.68 5.05
CA LYS A 231 11.53 -23.54 6.16
C LYS A 231 12.51 -22.83 7.11
N ALA A 232 13.46 -22.06 6.59
CA ALA A 232 14.39 -21.29 7.43
C ALA A 232 13.69 -20.20 8.26
N LEU A 233 12.50 -19.76 7.85
CA LEU A 233 11.67 -18.79 8.59
C LEU A 233 10.69 -19.43 9.55
N SER A 234 10.45 -20.77 9.49
CA SER A 234 9.39 -21.43 10.25
C SER A 234 9.72 -21.59 11.74
N ASP A 235 10.99 -21.46 12.13
CA ASP A 235 11.42 -21.45 13.52
C ASP A 235 11.72 -20.02 13.99
N PRO A 236 10.80 -19.37 14.70
CA PRO A 236 11.00 -18.00 15.20
C PRO A 236 12.08 -17.90 16.27
N ALA A 237 12.46 -19.02 16.90
CA ALA A 237 13.52 -19.07 17.89
C ALA A 237 14.92 -19.17 17.27
N ALA A 238 15.01 -19.49 15.96
CA ALA A 238 16.27 -19.53 15.25
C ALA A 238 16.90 -18.14 15.22
N SER A 239 18.18 -18.04 15.57
CA SER A 239 18.91 -16.75 15.72
C SER A 239 18.95 -15.89 14.44
N GLY A 240 18.60 -16.44 13.30
CA GLY A 240 18.56 -15.76 12.00
C GLY A 240 17.17 -15.48 11.43
N ALA A 241 16.09 -15.93 12.09
CA ALA A 241 14.74 -15.87 11.52
C ALA A 241 14.26 -14.43 11.23
N ARG A 242 14.43 -13.51 12.18
CA ARG A 242 13.99 -12.12 12.01
C ARG A 242 14.81 -11.33 10.97
N PRO A 243 16.14 -11.34 10.97
CA PRO A 243 16.94 -10.76 9.89
C PRO A 243 16.62 -11.34 8.51
N LEU A 244 16.33 -12.64 8.44
CA LEU A 244 15.95 -13.29 7.19
C LEU A 244 14.55 -12.84 6.73
N MET A 245 13.58 -12.65 7.63
CA MET A 245 12.26 -12.12 7.28
C MET A 245 12.37 -10.70 6.70
N ASP A 246 13.15 -9.81 7.33
CA ASP A 246 13.39 -8.46 6.81
C ASP A 246 14.05 -8.48 5.43
N ALA A 247 14.99 -9.41 5.22
CA ALA A 247 15.64 -9.61 3.92
C ALA A 247 14.66 -10.14 2.86
N VAL A 248 13.81 -11.10 3.20
CA VAL A 248 12.73 -11.62 2.33
C VAL A 248 11.78 -10.50 1.93
N ILE A 249 11.30 -9.70 2.88
CA ILE A 249 10.39 -8.59 2.60
C ILE A 249 11.06 -7.57 1.66
N SER A 250 12.33 -7.24 1.93
CA SER A 250 13.09 -6.31 1.09
C SER A 250 13.24 -6.82 -0.34
N GLU A 251 13.51 -8.12 -0.52
CA GLU A 251 13.65 -8.73 -1.85
C GLU A 251 12.31 -8.85 -2.59
N VAL A 252 11.23 -9.17 -1.88
CA VAL A 252 9.87 -9.16 -2.44
C VAL A 252 9.52 -7.77 -2.99
N LEU A 253 9.73 -6.72 -2.19
CA LEU A 253 9.46 -5.34 -2.57
C LEU A 253 10.38 -4.83 -3.69
N ARG A 254 11.58 -5.38 -3.81
CA ARG A 254 12.48 -5.13 -4.94
C ARG A 254 11.95 -5.74 -6.24
N LEU A 255 11.57 -7.04 -6.20
CA LEU A 255 11.11 -7.78 -7.37
C LEU A 255 9.74 -7.33 -7.84
N HIS A 256 8.83 -7.12 -6.88
CA HIS A 256 7.43 -6.82 -7.11
C HIS A 256 6.98 -5.60 -6.29
N PRO A 257 7.53 -4.39 -6.58
CA PRO A 257 7.02 -3.18 -5.95
C PRO A 257 5.53 -3.04 -6.29
N PRO A 258 4.67 -2.75 -5.30
CA PRO A 258 3.22 -2.72 -5.55
C PRO A 258 2.79 -1.68 -6.57
N LEU A 259 3.44 -0.50 -6.59
CA LEU A 259 3.11 0.56 -7.54
C LEU A 259 3.95 0.46 -8.81
N VAL A 260 3.30 0.68 -9.95
CA VAL A 260 3.95 0.69 -11.27
C VAL A 260 4.92 1.86 -11.40
N ASP A 261 4.50 3.06 -10.97
CA ASP A 261 5.27 4.30 -11.06
C ASP A 261 5.12 5.16 -9.80
N ILE A 262 6.19 5.89 -9.47
CA ILE A 262 6.13 7.06 -8.62
C ILE A 262 6.03 8.25 -9.58
N VAL A 263 5.01 9.11 -9.39
CA VAL A 263 4.70 10.16 -10.34
C VAL A 263 5.01 11.54 -9.81
N ARG A 264 5.44 12.43 -10.70
CA ARG A 264 5.60 13.86 -10.45
C ARG A 264 5.12 14.66 -11.67
N GLU A 265 4.71 15.88 -11.45
CA GLU A 265 4.48 16.85 -12.53
C GLU A 265 5.45 18.01 -12.38
N LEU A 266 6.14 18.36 -13.47
CA LEU A 266 7.08 19.46 -13.49
C LEU A 266 6.31 20.79 -13.41
N ALA A 267 6.60 21.60 -12.40
CA ALA A 267 5.89 22.87 -12.15
C ALA A 267 6.31 23.99 -13.12
N GLU A 268 7.59 24.00 -13.47
CA GLU A 268 8.24 25.00 -14.34
C GLU A 268 9.17 24.28 -15.31
N PRO A 269 9.52 24.89 -16.46
CA PRO A 269 10.48 24.29 -17.37
C PRO A 269 11.81 24.02 -16.67
N ALA A 270 12.35 22.82 -16.83
CA ALA A 270 13.61 22.44 -16.21
C ALA A 270 14.36 21.41 -17.05
N ARG A 271 15.68 21.38 -16.84
CA ARG A 271 16.55 20.36 -17.44
C ARG A 271 16.65 19.16 -16.50
N LEU A 272 16.31 17.99 -17.01
CA LEU A 272 16.48 16.72 -16.31
C LEU A 272 17.43 15.82 -17.10
N GLY A 273 18.63 15.60 -16.56
CA GLY A 273 19.71 14.94 -17.28
C GLY A 273 20.11 15.69 -18.55
N ARG A 274 19.85 15.12 -19.73
CA ARG A 274 20.16 15.73 -21.03
C ARG A 274 18.95 16.34 -21.75
N ALA A 275 17.78 16.28 -21.12
CA ALA A 275 16.54 16.76 -21.74
C ALA A 275 16.06 18.07 -21.11
N ASP A 276 15.65 19.02 -21.97
CA ASP A 276 14.92 20.19 -21.55
C ASP A 276 13.42 19.86 -21.58
N LEU A 277 12.76 20.00 -20.46
CA LEU A 277 11.36 19.59 -20.25
C LEU A 277 10.50 20.81 -19.95
N GLU A 278 9.33 20.86 -20.57
CA GLU A 278 8.34 21.92 -20.36
C GLU A 278 7.56 21.71 -19.06
N ALA A 279 7.05 22.81 -18.49
CA ALA A 279 6.09 22.76 -17.39
C ALA A 279 4.89 21.87 -17.72
N GLY A 280 4.32 21.18 -16.72
CA GLY A 280 3.24 20.23 -16.91
C GLY A 280 3.69 18.86 -17.45
N THR A 281 5.01 18.67 -17.67
CA THR A 281 5.53 17.35 -18.05
C THR A 281 5.35 16.37 -16.90
N LEU A 282 4.66 15.26 -17.17
CA LEU A 282 4.50 14.16 -16.24
C LEU A 282 5.76 13.30 -16.24
N ILE A 283 6.38 13.16 -15.08
CA ILE A 283 7.59 12.37 -14.86
C ILE A 283 7.19 11.07 -14.15
N LEU A 284 7.54 9.95 -14.75
CA LEU A 284 7.29 8.60 -14.23
C LEU A 284 8.61 7.99 -13.77
N ILE A 285 8.63 7.49 -12.55
CA ILE A 285 9.78 6.80 -11.96
C ILE A 285 9.32 5.38 -11.63
N PRO A 286 9.55 4.37 -12.51
CA PRO A 286 9.17 2.99 -12.26
C PRO A 286 10.13 2.34 -11.27
N PRO A 287 9.73 2.02 -10.03
CA PRO A 287 10.62 1.39 -9.06
C PRO A 287 11.18 0.06 -9.57
N SER A 288 10.35 -0.73 -10.25
CA SER A 288 10.76 -2.02 -10.79
C SER A 288 11.92 -1.93 -11.79
N LEU A 289 11.99 -0.85 -12.58
CA LEU A 289 13.08 -0.61 -13.53
C LEU A 289 14.37 -0.23 -12.80
N ILE A 290 14.28 0.71 -11.84
CA ILE A 290 15.43 1.13 -11.03
C ILE A 290 16.01 -0.07 -10.26
N HIS A 291 15.15 -0.86 -9.62
CA HIS A 291 15.57 -2.03 -8.83
C HIS A 291 16.27 -3.10 -9.66
N ARG A 292 15.84 -3.29 -10.92
CA ARG A 292 16.45 -4.30 -11.81
C ARG A 292 17.81 -3.88 -12.31
N HIS A 293 18.02 -2.60 -12.57
CA HIS A 293 19.31 -2.09 -13.06
C HIS A 293 20.38 -2.03 -11.97
N ALA A 294 19.99 -2.01 -10.70
CA ALA A 294 20.92 -1.78 -9.59
C ALA A 294 21.67 -3.05 -9.15
N LEU A 295 21.19 -4.25 -9.45
CA LEU A 295 21.71 -5.48 -8.87
C LEU A 295 21.92 -6.60 -9.92
N PRO A 296 22.93 -7.47 -9.75
CA PRO A 296 23.12 -8.64 -10.60
C PRO A 296 21.99 -9.66 -10.40
N ALA A 297 21.73 -10.51 -11.42
CA ALA A 297 20.63 -11.48 -11.45
C ALA A 297 19.28 -10.84 -11.03
N PRO A 298 18.80 -9.81 -11.75
CA PRO A 298 17.73 -8.92 -11.30
C PRO A 298 16.38 -9.61 -11.12
N GLU A 299 16.14 -10.72 -11.83
CA GLU A 299 14.89 -11.47 -11.78
C GLU A 299 14.90 -12.62 -10.76
N ALA A 300 16.04 -12.90 -10.13
CA ALA A 300 16.16 -13.98 -9.15
C ALA A 300 15.67 -13.49 -7.77
N PHE A 301 14.92 -14.36 -7.07
CA PHE A 301 14.55 -14.16 -5.68
C PHE A 301 15.70 -14.59 -4.78
N LEU A 302 16.48 -13.67 -4.28
CA LEU A 302 17.69 -13.87 -3.49
C LEU A 302 17.67 -12.98 -2.24
N PRO A 303 16.96 -13.36 -1.17
CA PRO A 303 16.90 -12.58 0.07
C PRO A 303 18.26 -12.29 0.70
N GLU A 304 19.25 -13.13 0.45
CA GLU A 304 20.62 -13.00 0.96
C GLU A 304 21.27 -11.65 0.57
N ARG A 305 20.77 -11.00 -0.48
CA ARG A 305 21.21 -9.65 -0.88
C ARG A 305 21.05 -8.61 0.24
N PHE A 306 20.00 -8.80 1.05
CA PHE A 306 19.61 -7.87 2.12
C PHE A 306 19.88 -8.43 3.52
N LEU A 307 20.41 -9.65 3.63
CA LEU A 307 20.68 -10.25 4.92
C LEU A 307 21.78 -9.45 5.67
N GLY A 308 21.42 -8.91 6.84
CA GLY A 308 22.31 -8.06 7.65
C GLY A 308 22.64 -6.70 7.02
N ARG A 309 21.90 -6.27 6.01
CA ARG A 309 22.11 -4.99 5.30
C ARG A 309 20.80 -4.24 5.14
N HIS A 310 20.85 -2.93 5.30
CA HIS A 310 19.74 -2.08 4.90
C HIS A 310 19.78 -1.84 3.39
N PRO A 311 18.63 -1.91 2.69
CA PRO A 311 18.57 -1.53 1.27
C PRO A 311 19.04 -0.09 1.04
N ASP A 312 19.80 0.15 -0.02
CA ASP A 312 20.24 1.49 -0.40
C ASP A 312 19.03 2.33 -0.85
N PRO A 313 18.70 3.43 -0.16
CA PRO A 313 17.54 4.27 -0.48
C PRO A 313 17.61 4.95 -1.86
N ARG A 314 18.76 4.95 -2.53
CA ARG A 314 18.91 5.45 -3.90
C ARG A 314 18.41 4.47 -4.96
N THR A 315 18.56 3.18 -4.68
CA THR A 315 18.28 2.10 -5.64
C THR A 315 17.13 1.19 -5.21
N TRP A 316 16.61 1.34 -3.99
CA TRP A 316 15.49 0.58 -3.44
C TRP A 316 14.34 1.53 -3.08
N LEU A 317 13.36 1.67 -3.97
CA LEU A 317 12.36 2.72 -3.98
C LEU A 317 10.91 2.23 -3.82
N PRO A 318 10.58 1.09 -3.14
CA PRO A 318 9.19 0.64 -3.07
C PRO A 318 8.29 1.60 -2.28
N PHE A 319 8.89 2.46 -1.44
CA PHE A 319 8.20 3.50 -0.67
C PHE A 319 8.48 4.92 -1.17
N GLY A 320 9.09 5.07 -2.35
CA GLY A 320 9.50 6.37 -2.87
C GLY A 320 10.63 7.01 -2.06
N GLY A 321 10.77 8.33 -2.16
CA GLY A 321 11.83 9.10 -1.51
C GLY A 321 11.44 10.55 -1.22
N GLY A 322 12.34 11.26 -0.50
CA GLY A 322 12.19 12.67 -0.19
C GLY A 322 10.98 13.02 0.68
N GLU A 323 10.48 14.23 0.54
CA GLU A 323 9.33 14.75 1.32
C GLU A 323 8.04 13.93 1.12
N ARG A 324 7.95 13.23 -0.02
CA ARG A 324 6.78 12.43 -0.43
C ARG A 324 6.96 10.92 -0.19
N ARG A 325 7.98 10.54 0.56
CA ARG A 325 8.17 9.14 0.96
C ARG A 325 6.91 8.62 1.65
N CYS A 326 6.53 7.38 1.36
CA CYS A 326 5.32 6.75 1.89
C CYS A 326 5.18 6.96 3.41
N LEU A 327 4.02 7.52 3.82
CA LEU A 327 3.72 7.77 5.24
C LEU A 327 3.53 6.45 6.00
N GLY A 328 2.89 5.47 5.36
CA GLY A 328 2.60 4.15 5.92
C GLY A 328 3.71 3.12 5.77
N ALA A 329 4.96 3.50 5.41
CA ALA A 329 6.04 2.54 5.16
C ALA A 329 6.31 1.61 6.36
N SER A 330 6.38 2.18 7.57
CA SER A 330 6.62 1.42 8.78
C SER A 330 5.44 0.49 9.14
N LEU A 331 4.21 0.93 8.91
CA LEU A 331 3.01 0.10 9.07
C LEU A 331 3.02 -1.07 8.08
N ALA A 332 3.28 -0.80 6.80
CA ALA A 332 3.33 -1.85 5.77
C ALA A 332 4.40 -2.91 6.09
N LEU A 333 5.59 -2.49 6.55
CA LEU A 333 6.64 -3.42 6.97
C LEU A 333 6.23 -4.22 8.22
N LEU A 334 5.55 -3.61 9.17
CA LEU A 334 5.01 -4.30 10.35
C LEU A 334 3.94 -5.33 9.95
N GLU A 335 3.00 -4.97 9.07
CA GLU A 335 1.99 -5.89 8.56
C GLU A 335 2.63 -7.08 7.84
N LEU A 336 3.59 -6.83 6.94
CA LEU A 336 4.31 -7.88 6.23
C LEU A 336 5.01 -8.82 7.20
N ASN A 337 5.75 -8.29 8.18
CA ASN A 337 6.45 -9.10 9.17
C ASN A 337 5.50 -9.96 10.01
N GLU A 338 4.49 -9.37 10.64
CA GLU A 338 3.59 -10.07 11.56
C GLU A 338 2.74 -11.14 10.84
N ILE A 339 2.26 -10.83 9.63
CA ILE A 339 1.42 -11.75 8.85
C ILE A 339 2.25 -12.90 8.27
N LEU A 340 3.42 -12.61 7.69
CA LEU A 340 4.28 -13.65 7.13
C LEU A 340 4.83 -14.57 8.22
N ALA A 341 5.25 -14.03 9.36
CA ALA A 341 5.67 -14.83 10.50
C ALA A 341 4.57 -15.79 10.95
N HIS A 342 3.33 -15.29 11.12
CA HIS A 342 2.19 -16.12 11.48
C HIS A 342 1.94 -17.27 10.48
N ILE A 343 2.11 -17.01 9.18
CA ILE A 343 1.90 -18.02 8.13
C ILE A 343 2.99 -19.07 8.18
N VAL A 344 4.27 -18.67 8.13
CA VAL A 344 5.39 -19.64 8.02
C VAL A 344 5.60 -20.48 9.29
N GLU A 345 5.18 -19.97 10.47
CA GLU A 345 5.23 -20.71 11.72
C GLU A 345 4.17 -21.82 11.81
N ARG A 346 3.06 -21.70 11.09
CA ARG A 346 1.89 -22.58 11.24
C ARG A 346 1.53 -23.38 10.02
N PHE A 347 2.06 -22.99 8.86
CA PHE A 347 1.67 -23.62 7.60
C PHE A 347 2.88 -23.86 6.70
N GLU A 348 2.84 -25.00 6.02
CA GLU A 348 3.67 -25.25 4.87
C GLU A 348 3.04 -24.65 3.62
N LEU A 349 3.85 -23.96 2.86
CA LEU A 349 3.45 -23.34 1.60
C LEU A 349 4.00 -24.14 0.41
N ARG A 350 3.14 -24.44 -0.56
CA ARG A 350 3.55 -25.09 -1.81
C ARG A 350 3.02 -24.34 -3.03
N PRO A 351 3.76 -24.32 -4.13
CA PRO A 351 3.25 -23.74 -5.36
C PRO A 351 2.06 -24.56 -5.89
N ALA A 352 0.97 -23.89 -6.25
CA ALA A 352 -0.21 -24.58 -6.80
C ALA A 352 0.00 -25.08 -8.25
N SER A 353 1.08 -24.66 -8.90
CA SER A 353 1.38 -25.00 -10.30
C SER A 353 2.86 -24.72 -10.58
N ALA A 354 3.45 -25.49 -11.49
CA ALA A 354 4.81 -25.23 -12.00
C ALA A 354 4.89 -23.98 -12.89
N ARG A 355 3.74 -23.44 -13.34
CA ARG A 355 3.71 -22.24 -14.17
C ARG A 355 4.07 -21.01 -13.32
N ARG A 356 5.10 -20.27 -13.75
CA ARG A 356 5.51 -19.00 -13.13
C ARG A 356 4.33 -18.01 -13.08
N GLU A 357 4.12 -17.37 -11.96
CA GLU A 357 3.16 -16.25 -11.79
C GLU A 357 3.66 -15.04 -12.59
N ARG A 358 2.76 -14.37 -13.28
CA ARG A 358 3.07 -13.16 -14.04
C ARG A 358 2.54 -11.93 -13.32
N THR A 359 3.20 -10.81 -13.56
CA THR A 359 2.72 -9.51 -13.09
C THR A 359 1.68 -8.96 -14.05
N ARG A 360 0.56 -8.47 -13.52
CA ARG A 360 -0.49 -7.78 -14.26
C ARG A 360 -0.73 -6.40 -13.67
N LEU A 361 -0.85 -5.39 -14.52
CA LEU A 361 -1.27 -4.05 -14.10
C LEU A 361 -2.77 -4.05 -13.78
N HIS A 362 -3.12 -3.54 -12.59
CA HIS A 362 -4.50 -3.34 -12.15
C HIS A 362 -4.62 -1.95 -11.49
N GLY A 363 -5.25 -1.00 -12.18
CA GLY A 363 -5.14 0.41 -11.78
C GLY A 363 -3.68 0.87 -11.82
N THR A 364 -3.14 1.27 -10.68
CA THR A 364 -1.73 1.62 -10.51
C THR A 364 -0.89 0.50 -9.85
N ALA A 365 -1.52 -0.62 -9.50
CA ALA A 365 -0.86 -1.73 -8.80
C ALA A 365 -0.36 -2.82 -9.75
N LEU A 366 0.80 -3.41 -9.43
CA LEU A 366 1.43 -4.54 -10.12
C LEU A 366 1.09 -5.85 -9.40
N ILE A 367 -0.11 -6.37 -9.64
CA ILE A 367 -0.64 -7.55 -8.96
C ILE A 367 -0.18 -8.87 -9.61
N PRO A 368 -0.15 -10.01 -8.86
CA PRO A 368 -0.03 -11.32 -9.47
C PRO A 368 -1.26 -11.61 -10.36
N GLU A 369 -1.01 -12.06 -11.59
CA GLU A 369 -2.05 -12.23 -12.64
C GLU A 369 -3.14 -13.22 -12.22
N ARG A 370 -2.74 -14.32 -11.57
CA ARG A 370 -3.63 -15.37 -11.05
C ARG A 370 -3.93 -15.22 -9.57
N GLY A 371 -3.58 -14.06 -8.98
CA GLY A 371 -3.78 -13.74 -7.58
C GLY A 371 -2.80 -14.42 -6.62
N GLY A 372 -1.63 -14.90 -7.10
CA GLY A 372 -0.65 -15.59 -6.29
C GLY A 372 -1.14 -16.95 -5.82
N LEU A 373 -1.38 -17.88 -6.77
CA LEU A 373 -1.90 -19.23 -6.47
C LEU A 373 -0.93 -20.04 -5.62
N VAL A 374 -1.41 -20.58 -4.50
CA VAL A 374 -0.67 -21.46 -3.58
C VAL A 374 -1.54 -22.60 -3.06
N VAL A 375 -0.90 -23.63 -2.52
CA VAL A 375 -1.50 -24.60 -1.58
C VAL A 375 -0.89 -24.35 -0.22
N MET A 376 -1.73 -24.33 0.82
CA MET A 376 -1.34 -24.12 2.19
C MET A 376 -1.80 -25.34 3.02
N GLU A 377 -0.89 -25.93 3.78
CA GLU A 377 -1.17 -27.07 4.66
C GLU A 377 -0.72 -26.74 6.08
N PRO A 378 -1.45 -27.21 7.11
CA PRO A 378 -0.96 -27.07 8.48
C PRO A 378 0.43 -27.67 8.63
N ALA A 379 1.35 -26.95 9.27
CA ALA A 379 2.68 -27.50 9.55
C ALA A 379 2.56 -28.67 10.53
N GLU A 380 3.20 -29.78 10.22
CA GLU A 380 3.34 -30.88 11.17
C GLU A 380 4.21 -30.40 12.34
N ARG A 381 3.59 -30.20 13.52
CA ARG A 381 4.35 -29.94 14.73
C ARG A 381 5.08 -31.22 15.11
N SER A 382 6.41 -31.22 14.97
CA SER A 382 7.24 -32.23 15.62
C SER A 382 6.99 -32.09 17.13
N HIS A 383 6.24 -33.01 17.70
CA HIS A 383 6.16 -33.14 19.17
C HIS A 383 7.54 -33.64 19.64
N THR A 384 8.42 -32.71 19.95
CA THR A 384 9.64 -32.98 20.75
C THR A 384 9.46 -32.42 22.13
#